data_e3a453f3c3ec9c301ee47dd7ea312738
#
_entry.id   e3a453f3c3ec9c301ee47dd7ea312738
#
_cell.length_a   1.000
_cell.length_b   1.000
_cell.length_c   1.000
_cell.angle_alpha   90.00
_cell.angle_beta   90.00
_cell.angle_gamma   90.00
#
_symmetry.space_group_name_H-M   'P 1'
#
loop_
_entity.id
_entity.type
_entity.pdbx_description
1 polymer ?
#
loop_
_entity_poly.entity_id
_entity_poly.type
_entity_poly.pdbx_seq_one_letter_code
_entity_poly.pdbx_strand_id
1 'polypeptide(L)'
;MKLLEGKTAIITGASRGIGKGIALTFAKQGANIAFTYLSSEEKAKALEEELSAFGIQAKGFKSDASKFEAAQDLADQVMETFGSIDVLVNNAGITKDNLLMRMSEEDFDTVMEVNMKSIFNLTKAVLRPMLKQRSGSIINMSSVVGVKGNAGQANYSASKAGIIGFSKSTALELGSRNIRCNVIAPGFIETEMTAKLDENIVKGWTDSIPLKRGGTPEDIANATVFLASDMSAYISGQVLNVCGGMLT
;
A
#
# COMPACT_ATOMS: atom_id res chain seq x y z
N MET A 1 -20.54 4.26 -13.01
CA MET A 1 -19.29 4.57 -13.74
C MET A 1 -18.14 3.92 -12.99
N LYS A 2 -17.33 3.11 -13.64
CA LYS A 2 -16.16 2.46 -13.03
C LYS A 2 -14.97 3.43 -13.15
N LEU A 3 -14.37 3.79 -12.01
CA LEU A 3 -13.29 4.82 -11.95
C LEU A 3 -11.92 4.33 -12.45
N LEU A 4 -11.71 3.01 -12.48
CA LEU A 4 -10.43 2.39 -12.84
C LEU A 4 -10.58 1.41 -14.03
N GLU A 5 -11.63 1.57 -14.83
CA GLU A 5 -11.91 0.65 -15.95
C GLU A 5 -10.72 0.59 -16.92
N GLY A 6 -10.26 -0.63 -17.20
CA GLY A 6 -9.15 -0.90 -18.10
C GLY A 6 -7.76 -0.56 -17.58
N LYS A 7 -7.63 0.01 -16.37
CA LYS A 7 -6.32 0.26 -15.72
C LYS A 7 -5.77 -1.02 -15.11
N THR A 8 -4.46 -1.19 -15.12
CA THR A 8 -3.75 -2.29 -14.44
C THR A 8 -3.08 -1.77 -13.17
N ALA A 9 -3.39 -2.40 -12.04
CA ALA A 9 -2.84 -2.04 -10.75
C ALA A 9 -1.96 -3.17 -10.16
N ILE A 10 -0.76 -2.82 -9.71
CA ILE A 10 0.07 -3.67 -8.85
C ILE A 10 -0.24 -3.32 -7.39
N ILE A 11 -0.59 -4.34 -6.58
CA ILE A 11 -0.89 -4.18 -5.15
C ILE A 11 -0.04 -5.15 -4.36
N THR A 12 0.88 -4.65 -3.52
CA THR A 12 1.73 -5.52 -2.72
C THR A 12 1.07 -5.94 -1.42
N GLY A 13 1.30 -7.21 -1.03
CA GLY A 13 0.76 -7.74 0.22
C GLY A 13 -0.78 -7.83 0.25
N ALA A 14 -1.40 -8.18 -0.86
CA ALA A 14 -2.87 -8.18 -1.00
C ALA A 14 -3.56 -9.46 -0.51
N SER A 15 -2.85 -10.45 0.00
CA SER A 15 -3.45 -11.72 0.45
C SER A 15 -4.38 -11.58 1.67
N ARG A 16 -4.38 -10.44 2.36
CA ARG A 16 -5.22 -10.15 3.55
C ARG A 16 -5.31 -8.66 3.87
N GLY A 17 -6.15 -8.31 4.83
CA GLY A 17 -6.21 -6.98 5.46
C GLY A 17 -6.46 -5.85 4.46
N ILE A 18 -5.74 -4.74 4.64
CA ILE A 18 -5.87 -3.53 3.80
C ILE A 18 -5.62 -3.84 2.33
N GLY A 19 -4.55 -4.59 2.01
CA GLY A 19 -4.21 -4.91 0.63
C GLY A 19 -5.31 -5.71 -0.08
N LYS A 20 -5.95 -6.68 0.60
CA LYS A 20 -7.10 -7.41 0.06
C LYS A 20 -8.30 -6.47 -0.17
N GLY A 21 -8.59 -5.59 0.80
CA GLY A 21 -9.66 -4.61 0.67
C GLY A 21 -9.44 -3.68 -0.54
N ILE A 22 -8.21 -3.22 -0.77
CA ILE A 22 -7.85 -2.42 -1.94
C ILE A 22 -8.06 -3.21 -3.23
N ALA A 23 -7.56 -4.47 -3.30
CA ALA A 23 -7.69 -5.30 -4.49
C ALA A 23 -9.17 -5.52 -4.88
N LEU A 24 -10.03 -5.87 -3.91
CA LEU A 24 -11.45 -6.07 -4.13
C LEU A 24 -12.16 -4.79 -4.59
N THR A 25 -11.84 -3.65 -3.96
CA THR A 25 -12.46 -2.38 -4.32
C THR A 25 -12.00 -1.91 -5.70
N PHE A 26 -10.72 -2.09 -6.04
CA PHE A 26 -10.20 -1.79 -7.38
C PHE A 26 -10.83 -2.66 -8.46
N ALA A 27 -11.02 -3.97 -8.20
CA ALA A 27 -11.71 -4.88 -9.10
C ALA A 27 -13.16 -4.45 -9.34
N LYS A 28 -13.90 -4.06 -8.28
CA LYS A 28 -15.24 -3.47 -8.39
C LYS A 28 -15.25 -2.20 -9.27
N GLN A 29 -14.16 -1.44 -9.26
CA GLN A 29 -13.98 -0.24 -10.09
C GLN A 29 -13.41 -0.54 -11.49
N GLY A 30 -13.27 -1.83 -11.88
CA GLY A 30 -12.92 -2.27 -13.22
C GLY A 30 -11.42 -2.35 -13.51
N ALA A 31 -10.56 -2.25 -12.51
CA ALA A 31 -9.12 -2.43 -12.68
C ALA A 31 -8.75 -3.90 -12.83
N ASN A 32 -7.80 -4.19 -13.70
CA ASN A 32 -7.05 -5.44 -13.71
C ASN A 32 -6.06 -5.45 -12.54
N ILE A 33 -5.92 -6.59 -11.86
CA ILE A 33 -5.18 -6.66 -10.60
C ILE A 33 -4.01 -7.63 -10.70
N ALA A 34 -2.79 -7.10 -10.60
CA ALA A 34 -1.59 -7.84 -10.28
C ALA A 34 -1.34 -7.68 -8.77
N PHE A 35 -1.27 -8.75 -8.00
CA PHE A 35 -1.00 -8.65 -6.58
C PHE A 35 0.13 -9.57 -6.13
N THR A 36 0.81 -9.21 -5.03
CA THR A 36 1.91 -10.04 -4.53
C THR A 36 1.55 -10.76 -3.24
N TYR A 37 2.16 -11.93 -3.08
CA TYR A 37 2.15 -12.73 -1.85
C TYR A 37 3.53 -13.35 -1.61
N LEU A 38 3.84 -13.74 -0.36
CA LEU A 38 5.12 -14.38 -0.01
C LEU A 38 4.98 -15.90 0.17
N SER A 39 4.03 -16.35 0.98
CA SER A 39 3.98 -17.74 1.43
C SER A 39 2.64 -18.43 1.25
N SER A 40 1.54 -17.72 1.11
CA SER A 40 0.20 -18.31 1.12
C SER A 40 -0.35 -18.45 -0.30
N GLU A 41 0.11 -19.45 -1.05
CA GLU A 41 -0.34 -19.71 -2.43
C GLU A 41 -1.84 -20.02 -2.51
N GLU A 42 -2.37 -20.81 -1.55
CA GLU A 42 -3.80 -21.11 -1.51
C GLU A 42 -4.66 -19.85 -1.35
N LYS A 43 -4.26 -18.93 -0.45
CA LYS A 43 -4.95 -17.65 -0.29
C LYS A 43 -4.82 -16.76 -1.52
N ALA A 44 -3.71 -16.84 -2.24
CA ALA A 44 -3.51 -16.12 -3.48
C ALA A 44 -4.45 -16.64 -4.58
N LYS A 45 -4.57 -17.97 -4.77
CA LYS A 45 -5.50 -18.58 -5.73
C LYS A 45 -6.95 -18.24 -5.40
N ALA A 46 -7.34 -18.34 -4.13
CA ALA A 46 -8.69 -17.97 -3.71
C ALA A 46 -8.99 -16.48 -3.99
N LEU A 47 -8.01 -15.59 -3.80
CA LEU A 47 -8.17 -14.18 -4.12
C LEU A 47 -8.24 -13.94 -5.64
N GLU A 48 -7.47 -14.66 -6.46
CA GLU A 48 -7.57 -14.57 -7.92
C GLU A 48 -8.98 -14.92 -8.40
N GLU A 49 -9.57 -16.01 -7.88
CA GLU A 49 -10.93 -16.42 -8.19
C GLU A 49 -11.96 -15.36 -7.76
N GLU A 50 -11.82 -14.83 -6.53
CA GLU A 50 -12.70 -13.79 -5.99
C GLU A 50 -12.64 -12.51 -6.83
N LEU A 51 -11.45 -12.10 -7.27
CA LEU A 51 -11.25 -10.91 -8.11
C LEU A 51 -11.77 -11.12 -9.53
N SER A 52 -11.53 -12.29 -10.11
CA SER A 52 -11.97 -12.62 -11.47
C SER A 52 -13.49 -12.64 -11.62
N ALA A 53 -14.23 -12.88 -10.53
CA ALA A 53 -15.69 -12.81 -10.51
C ALA A 53 -16.24 -11.42 -10.84
N PHE A 54 -15.43 -10.35 -10.74
CA PHE A 54 -15.81 -8.99 -11.16
C PHE A 54 -15.65 -8.75 -12.67
N GLY A 55 -15.23 -9.79 -13.45
CA GLY A 55 -15.04 -9.68 -14.90
C GLY A 55 -13.76 -8.95 -15.32
N ILE A 56 -12.76 -8.90 -14.46
CA ILE A 56 -11.44 -8.32 -14.71
C ILE A 56 -10.37 -9.41 -14.77
N GLN A 57 -9.18 -9.08 -15.28
CA GLN A 57 -8.03 -9.95 -15.16
C GLN A 57 -7.39 -9.80 -13.77
N ALA A 58 -7.15 -10.92 -13.10
CA ALA A 58 -6.44 -10.95 -11.82
C ALA A 58 -5.37 -12.03 -11.83
N LYS A 59 -4.18 -11.70 -11.28
CA LYS A 59 -3.09 -12.67 -11.13
C LYS A 59 -2.24 -12.37 -9.90
N GLY A 60 -2.01 -13.38 -9.08
CA GLY A 60 -1.08 -13.34 -7.95
C GLY A 60 0.33 -13.72 -8.37
N PHE A 61 1.29 -12.98 -7.85
CA PHE A 61 2.72 -13.21 -8.10
C PHE A 61 3.42 -13.47 -6.77
N LYS A 62 4.17 -14.56 -6.70
CA LYS A 62 5.04 -14.80 -5.54
C LYS A 62 6.27 -13.92 -5.68
N SER A 63 6.36 -12.86 -4.88
CA SER A 63 7.44 -11.88 -4.96
C SER A 63 7.77 -11.29 -3.60
N ASP A 64 9.06 -11.23 -3.29
CA ASP A 64 9.60 -10.50 -2.15
C ASP A 64 10.06 -9.12 -2.60
N ALA A 65 9.21 -8.12 -2.35
CA ALA A 65 9.49 -6.74 -2.74
C ALA A 65 10.76 -6.14 -2.07
N SER A 66 11.26 -6.75 -0.97
CA SER A 66 12.53 -6.33 -0.34
C SER A 66 13.75 -6.62 -1.22
N LYS A 67 13.63 -7.54 -2.19
CA LYS A 67 14.70 -7.91 -3.12
C LYS A 67 14.54 -7.15 -4.44
N PHE A 68 15.62 -6.50 -4.86
CA PHE A 68 15.59 -5.62 -6.04
C PHE A 68 15.26 -6.38 -7.33
N GLU A 69 15.90 -7.53 -7.52
CA GLU A 69 15.70 -8.39 -8.70
C GLU A 69 14.25 -8.89 -8.75
N ALA A 70 13.68 -9.33 -7.61
CA ALA A 70 12.30 -9.79 -7.56
C ALA A 70 11.28 -8.68 -7.88
N ALA A 71 11.59 -7.44 -7.54
CA ALA A 71 10.74 -6.30 -7.91
C ALA A 71 10.81 -6.01 -9.42
N GLN A 72 12.00 -6.14 -10.04
CA GLN A 72 12.15 -5.99 -11.48
C GLN A 72 11.42 -7.10 -12.24
N ASP A 73 11.64 -8.36 -11.85
CA ASP A 73 10.99 -9.52 -12.44
C ASP A 73 9.45 -9.42 -12.34
N LEU A 74 8.94 -8.91 -11.21
CA LEU A 74 7.50 -8.67 -11.05
C LEU A 74 6.98 -7.65 -12.07
N ALA A 75 7.67 -6.51 -12.22
CA ALA A 75 7.23 -5.49 -13.17
C ALA A 75 7.24 -6.03 -14.61
N ASP A 76 8.25 -6.80 -14.99
CA ASP A 76 8.37 -7.39 -16.33
C ASP A 76 7.25 -8.43 -16.56
N GLN A 77 6.97 -9.31 -15.60
CA GLN A 77 5.87 -10.29 -15.68
C GLN A 77 4.49 -9.61 -15.75
N VAL A 78 4.28 -8.51 -15.02
CA VAL A 78 3.03 -7.74 -15.09
C VAL A 78 2.87 -7.09 -16.46
N MET A 79 3.94 -6.50 -17.01
CA MET A 79 3.91 -5.96 -18.38
C MET A 79 3.63 -7.02 -19.44
N GLU A 80 4.20 -8.22 -19.30
CA GLU A 80 3.93 -9.34 -20.19
C GLU A 80 2.47 -9.83 -20.09
N THR A 81 1.94 -9.90 -18.87
CA THR A 81 0.59 -10.44 -18.63
C THR A 81 -0.52 -9.46 -18.98
N PHE A 82 -0.36 -8.18 -18.63
CA PHE A 82 -1.43 -7.17 -18.68
C PHE A 82 -1.18 -6.08 -19.73
N GLY A 83 0.05 -5.89 -20.20
CA GLY A 83 0.41 -4.90 -21.23
C GLY A 83 0.64 -3.48 -20.71
N SER A 84 0.20 -3.14 -19.49
CA SER A 84 0.41 -1.83 -18.87
C SER A 84 0.58 -1.93 -17.37
N ILE A 85 1.14 -0.87 -16.75
CA ILE A 85 1.14 -0.64 -15.31
C ILE A 85 0.69 0.80 -15.08
N ASP A 86 -0.55 0.98 -14.66
CA ASP A 86 -1.16 2.30 -14.48
C ASP A 86 -1.12 2.76 -13.03
N VAL A 87 -1.21 1.81 -12.08
CA VAL A 87 -1.23 2.09 -10.65
C VAL A 87 -0.26 1.15 -9.92
N LEU A 88 0.55 1.71 -9.02
CA LEU A 88 1.33 0.95 -8.04
C LEU A 88 0.84 1.29 -6.64
N VAL A 89 0.39 0.29 -5.88
CA VAL A 89 0.06 0.41 -4.47
C VAL A 89 1.09 -0.38 -3.65
N ASN A 90 2.02 0.33 -3.04
CA ASN A 90 2.99 -0.23 -2.11
C ASN A 90 2.35 -0.35 -0.72
N ASN A 91 1.72 -1.50 -0.46
CA ASN A 91 1.01 -1.76 0.80
C ASN A 91 1.75 -2.75 1.72
N ALA A 92 2.57 -3.64 1.19
CA ALA A 92 3.31 -4.62 2.00
C ALA A 92 4.13 -3.94 3.11
N GLY A 93 4.08 -4.52 4.30
CA GLY A 93 4.82 -4.01 5.44
C GLY A 93 4.67 -4.89 6.67
N ILE A 94 5.59 -4.73 7.60
CA ILE A 94 5.64 -5.45 8.88
C ILE A 94 5.88 -4.48 10.03
N THR A 95 5.59 -4.94 11.24
CA THR A 95 6.03 -4.32 12.49
C THR A 95 6.91 -5.31 13.27
N LYS A 96 7.87 -4.79 14.02
CA LYS A 96 8.64 -5.49 15.05
C LYS A 96 8.80 -4.53 16.21
N ASP A 97 7.76 -4.48 17.04
CA ASP A 97 7.60 -3.49 18.09
C ASP A 97 8.41 -3.88 19.32
N ASN A 98 9.21 -2.94 19.82
CA ASN A 98 9.93 -3.06 21.09
C ASN A 98 10.37 -1.68 21.57
N LEU A 99 10.55 -1.51 22.89
CA LEU A 99 11.17 -0.30 23.43
C LEU A 99 12.58 -0.13 22.85
N LEU A 100 12.97 1.10 22.53
CA LEU A 100 14.24 1.40 21.85
C LEU A 100 15.45 0.73 22.52
N MET A 101 15.48 0.72 23.86
CA MET A 101 16.56 0.08 24.62
C MET A 101 16.65 -1.45 24.44
N ARG A 102 15.57 -2.10 23.99
CA ARG A 102 15.48 -3.55 23.77
C ARG A 102 15.39 -3.94 22.31
N MET A 103 15.24 -2.96 21.42
CA MET A 103 15.15 -3.18 19.98
C MET A 103 16.50 -3.66 19.45
N SER A 104 16.52 -4.78 18.74
CA SER A 104 17.74 -5.29 18.11
C SER A 104 18.02 -4.54 16.79
N GLU A 105 19.29 -4.50 16.37
CA GLU A 105 19.69 -4.02 15.06
C GLU A 105 18.97 -4.81 13.95
N GLU A 106 18.86 -6.13 14.07
CA GLU A 106 18.16 -7.00 13.12
C GLU A 106 16.69 -6.63 12.97
N ASP A 107 15.98 -6.29 14.07
CA ASP A 107 14.58 -5.87 14.02
C ASP A 107 14.43 -4.50 13.32
N PHE A 108 15.37 -3.59 13.57
CA PHE A 108 15.40 -2.29 12.90
C PHE A 108 15.63 -2.47 11.38
N ASP A 109 16.67 -3.20 11.00
CA ASP A 109 17.06 -3.42 9.60
C ASP A 109 15.96 -4.17 8.83
N THR A 110 15.38 -5.21 9.43
CA THR A 110 14.30 -5.97 8.81
C THR A 110 13.09 -5.07 8.50
N VAL A 111 12.71 -4.19 9.43
CA VAL A 111 11.57 -3.27 9.21
C VAL A 111 11.91 -2.25 8.13
N MET A 112 13.13 -1.70 8.12
CA MET A 112 13.57 -0.77 7.07
C MET A 112 13.63 -1.46 5.70
N GLU A 113 14.14 -2.68 5.62
CA GLU A 113 14.24 -3.44 4.37
C GLU A 113 12.85 -3.76 3.80
N VAL A 114 11.95 -4.30 4.63
CA VAL A 114 10.63 -4.70 4.17
C VAL A 114 9.71 -3.51 3.90
N ASN A 115 9.73 -2.46 4.75
CA ASN A 115 8.78 -1.35 4.63
C ASN A 115 9.25 -0.25 3.69
N MET A 116 10.56 0.09 3.73
CA MET A 116 11.07 1.26 3.00
C MET A 116 11.80 0.87 1.71
N LYS A 117 12.73 -0.09 1.78
CA LYS A 117 13.50 -0.51 0.61
C LYS A 117 12.61 -1.19 -0.44
N SER A 118 11.58 -1.93 -0.03
CA SER A 118 10.60 -2.52 -0.94
C SER A 118 9.89 -1.47 -1.80
N ILE A 119 9.54 -0.33 -1.20
CA ILE A 119 8.90 0.79 -1.92
C ILE A 119 9.85 1.38 -2.95
N PHE A 120 11.12 1.59 -2.58
CA PHE A 120 12.15 2.03 -3.52
C PHE A 120 12.29 1.03 -4.68
N ASN A 121 12.42 -0.27 -4.39
CA ASN A 121 12.63 -1.31 -5.40
C ASN A 121 11.48 -1.32 -6.43
N LEU A 122 10.23 -1.43 -5.95
CA LEU A 122 9.08 -1.51 -6.84
C LEU A 122 8.80 -0.19 -7.56
N THR A 123 8.93 0.95 -6.87
CA THR A 123 8.79 2.24 -7.54
C THR A 123 9.78 2.32 -8.70
N LYS A 124 11.05 1.99 -8.48
CA LYS A 124 12.07 2.01 -9.53
C LYS A 124 11.78 1.03 -10.66
N ALA A 125 11.28 -0.17 -10.37
CA ALA A 125 10.94 -1.19 -11.36
C ALA A 125 9.82 -0.72 -12.31
N VAL A 126 8.78 -0.04 -11.79
CA VAL A 126 7.66 0.44 -12.62
C VAL A 126 7.93 1.76 -13.34
N LEU A 127 9.02 2.46 -13.04
CA LEU A 127 9.30 3.76 -13.66
C LEU A 127 9.42 3.68 -15.18
N ARG A 128 10.13 2.68 -15.71
CA ARG A 128 10.36 2.58 -17.16
C ARG A 128 9.05 2.45 -17.96
N PRO A 129 8.12 1.53 -17.62
CA PRO A 129 6.82 1.49 -18.28
C PRO A 129 6.00 2.77 -18.08
N MET A 130 5.90 3.32 -16.86
CA MET A 130 5.13 4.52 -16.60
C MET A 130 5.66 5.76 -17.33
N LEU A 131 7.00 5.92 -17.41
CA LEU A 131 7.64 7.00 -18.16
C LEU A 131 7.36 6.88 -19.66
N LYS A 132 7.35 5.68 -20.21
CA LYS A 132 6.99 5.42 -21.62
C LYS A 132 5.52 5.73 -21.88
N GLN A 133 4.63 5.35 -20.96
CA GLN A 133 3.19 5.63 -21.00
C GLN A 133 2.89 7.14 -20.82
N ARG A 134 3.78 7.90 -20.15
CA ARG A 134 3.56 9.28 -19.68
C ARG A 134 2.30 9.39 -18.81
N SER A 135 2.08 8.39 -17.99
CA SER A 135 0.95 8.29 -17.07
C SER A 135 1.26 7.28 -15.97
N GLY A 136 0.80 7.55 -14.76
CA GLY A 136 0.90 6.62 -13.64
C GLY A 136 0.43 7.23 -12.32
N SER A 137 -0.01 6.37 -11.40
CA SER A 137 -0.30 6.73 -10.01
C SER A 137 0.41 5.79 -9.06
N ILE A 138 1.32 6.32 -8.26
CA ILE A 138 2.04 5.60 -7.21
C ILE A 138 1.43 5.98 -5.87
N ILE A 139 1.01 5.00 -5.09
CA ILE A 139 0.37 5.19 -3.79
C ILE A 139 1.12 4.37 -2.76
N ASN A 140 1.75 5.05 -1.81
CA ASN A 140 2.58 4.43 -0.79
C ASN A 140 1.84 4.42 0.56
N MET A 141 1.76 3.24 1.21
CA MET A 141 1.13 3.11 2.52
C MET A 141 2.11 3.48 3.63
N SER A 142 1.91 4.66 4.22
CA SER A 142 2.55 5.08 5.46
C SER A 142 1.70 4.62 6.68
N SER A 143 1.61 5.43 7.69
CA SER A 143 0.80 5.27 8.90
C SER A 143 0.71 6.61 9.63
N VAL A 144 -0.32 6.80 10.46
CA VAL A 144 -0.33 7.90 11.44
C VAL A 144 0.91 7.86 12.35
N VAL A 145 1.46 6.67 12.59
CA VAL A 145 2.69 6.48 13.36
C VAL A 145 3.92 7.06 12.64
N GLY A 146 3.94 7.04 11.32
CA GLY A 146 4.98 7.71 10.52
C GLY A 146 4.88 9.24 10.56
N VAL A 147 3.72 9.80 10.94
CA VAL A 147 3.51 11.24 11.05
C VAL A 147 3.81 11.73 12.47
N LYS A 148 3.28 11.06 13.52
CA LYS A 148 3.37 11.51 14.91
C LYS A 148 4.37 10.75 15.79
N GLY A 149 4.87 9.59 15.33
CA GLY A 149 5.61 8.66 16.18
C GLY A 149 4.71 7.82 17.10
N ASN A 150 5.28 6.78 17.69
CA ASN A 150 4.65 5.96 18.73
C ASN A 150 5.73 5.30 19.59
N ALA A 151 5.55 5.26 20.91
CA ALA A 151 6.46 4.56 21.82
C ALA A 151 6.50 3.06 21.47
N GLY A 152 7.70 2.47 21.48
CA GLY A 152 7.90 1.06 21.12
C GLY A 152 7.93 0.78 19.61
N GLN A 153 7.80 1.78 18.74
CA GLN A 153 7.76 1.62 17.29
C GLN A 153 8.80 2.50 16.57
N ALA A 154 9.98 2.71 17.14
CA ALA A 154 10.98 3.60 16.56
C ALA A 154 11.39 3.20 15.13
N ASN A 155 11.62 1.90 14.88
CA ASN A 155 11.90 1.33 13.56
C ASN A 155 10.73 1.52 12.58
N TYR A 156 9.52 1.17 12.99
CA TYR A 156 8.32 1.31 12.17
C TYR A 156 8.02 2.77 11.87
N SER A 157 8.06 3.65 12.88
CA SER A 157 7.90 5.11 12.71
C SER A 157 8.90 5.67 11.72
N ALA A 158 10.18 5.30 11.86
CA ALA A 158 11.25 5.74 10.95
C ALA A 158 10.97 5.29 9.51
N SER A 159 10.60 4.01 9.31
CA SER A 159 10.28 3.48 7.99
C SER A 159 9.09 4.21 7.36
N LYS A 160 8.01 4.45 8.13
CA LYS A 160 6.78 5.09 7.63
C LYS A 160 6.96 6.60 7.42
N ALA A 161 7.80 7.27 8.21
CA ALA A 161 8.20 8.66 7.98
C ALA A 161 9.09 8.79 6.71
N GLY A 162 10.04 7.87 6.53
CA GLY A 162 10.89 7.82 5.34
C GLY A 162 10.09 7.69 4.04
N ILE A 163 9.01 6.92 4.05
CA ILE A 163 8.06 6.79 2.92
C ILE A 163 7.48 8.16 2.52
N ILE A 164 7.16 9.00 3.49
CA ILE A 164 6.61 10.34 3.22
C ILE A 164 7.64 11.21 2.48
N GLY A 165 8.87 11.26 2.97
CA GLY A 165 9.96 12.00 2.32
C GLY A 165 10.26 11.49 0.91
N PHE A 166 10.39 10.16 0.77
CA PHE A 166 10.60 9.50 -0.52
C PHE A 166 9.48 9.83 -1.53
N SER A 167 8.23 9.75 -1.11
CA SER A 167 7.09 10.02 -2.00
C SER A 167 7.03 11.46 -2.49
N LYS A 168 7.36 12.43 -1.63
CA LYS A 168 7.44 13.85 -2.03
C LYS A 168 8.53 14.09 -3.06
N SER A 169 9.72 13.53 -2.87
CA SER A 169 10.81 13.63 -3.84
C SER A 169 10.44 12.99 -5.18
N THR A 170 9.86 11.78 -5.14
CA THR A 170 9.37 11.05 -6.32
C THR A 170 8.29 11.86 -7.07
N ALA A 171 7.37 12.53 -6.36
CA ALA A 171 6.35 13.36 -6.96
C ALA A 171 6.94 14.56 -7.73
N LEU A 172 7.96 15.21 -7.17
CA LEU A 172 8.65 16.32 -7.82
C LEU A 172 9.40 15.86 -9.08
N GLU A 173 10.09 14.73 -9.00
CA GLU A 173 10.88 14.18 -10.11
C GLU A 173 10.01 13.73 -11.29
N LEU A 174 8.87 13.09 -11.01
CA LEU A 174 8.05 12.44 -12.03
C LEU A 174 6.88 13.30 -12.54
N GLY A 175 6.59 14.44 -11.93
CA GLY A 175 5.43 15.28 -12.27
C GLY A 175 5.41 15.73 -13.73
N SER A 176 6.58 16.07 -14.32
CA SER A 176 6.70 16.45 -15.73
C SER A 176 6.33 15.34 -16.72
N ARG A 177 6.22 14.10 -16.23
CA ARG A 177 5.83 12.92 -17.00
C ARG A 177 4.39 12.49 -16.71
N ASN A 178 3.61 13.33 -16.02
CA ASN A 178 2.24 13.03 -15.64
C ASN A 178 2.11 11.73 -14.77
N ILE A 179 3.14 11.48 -13.94
CA ILE A 179 3.14 10.40 -12.96
C ILE A 179 3.01 11.04 -11.59
N ARG A 180 1.96 10.66 -10.86
CA ARG A 180 1.67 11.17 -9.52
C ARG A 180 2.20 10.20 -8.46
N CYS A 181 2.66 10.71 -7.34
CA CYS A 181 3.07 9.91 -6.20
C CYS A 181 2.48 10.51 -4.92
N ASN A 182 1.65 9.74 -4.23
CA ASN A 182 0.98 10.16 -3.01
C ASN A 182 1.11 9.11 -1.90
N VAL A 183 0.81 9.52 -0.69
CA VAL A 183 0.86 8.67 0.51
C VAL A 183 -0.53 8.60 1.14
N ILE A 184 -0.92 7.41 1.57
CA ILE A 184 -2.01 7.22 2.51
C ILE A 184 -1.38 6.89 3.88
N ALA A 185 -1.87 7.54 4.92
CA ALA A 185 -1.48 7.30 6.32
C ALA A 185 -2.70 6.77 7.10
N PRO A 186 -2.88 5.43 7.14
CA PRO A 186 -3.96 4.82 7.90
C PRO A 186 -3.82 5.07 9.41
N GLY A 187 -4.96 5.24 10.10
CA GLY A 187 -5.04 5.15 11.54
C GLY A 187 -5.13 3.70 12.04
N PHE A 188 -5.94 3.48 13.07
CA PHE A 188 -6.29 2.15 13.53
C PHE A 188 -7.32 1.53 12.58
N ILE A 189 -6.95 0.40 11.93
CA ILE A 189 -7.79 -0.31 10.96
C ILE A 189 -8.09 -1.72 11.48
N GLU A 190 -9.36 -2.07 11.51
CA GLU A 190 -9.84 -3.37 11.92
C GLU A 190 -9.51 -4.41 10.83
N THR A 191 -8.67 -5.38 11.18
CA THR A 191 -8.21 -6.45 10.29
C THR A 191 -8.11 -7.75 11.08
N GLU A 192 -7.88 -8.87 10.41
CA GLU A 192 -7.59 -10.15 11.08
C GLU A 192 -6.41 -10.06 12.09
N MET A 193 -5.50 -9.13 11.87
CA MET A 193 -4.35 -8.91 12.76
C MET A 193 -4.77 -8.19 14.04
N THR A 194 -5.59 -7.16 13.93
CA THR A 194 -6.06 -6.35 15.06
C THR A 194 -7.19 -7.04 15.84
N ALA A 195 -7.94 -7.96 15.22
CA ALA A 195 -8.97 -8.77 15.88
C ALA A 195 -8.42 -9.69 16.99
N LYS A 196 -7.10 -9.88 17.06
CA LYS A 196 -6.43 -10.67 18.12
C LYS A 196 -6.01 -9.83 19.32
N LEU A 197 -6.21 -8.53 19.29
CA LEU A 197 -5.87 -7.61 20.37
C LEU A 197 -6.92 -7.70 21.50
N ASP A 198 -6.48 -7.40 22.71
CA ASP A 198 -7.38 -7.31 23.86
C ASP A 198 -8.46 -6.25 23.64
N GLU A 199 -9.72 -6.58 23.96
CA GLU A 199 -10.87 -5.70 23.75
C GLU A 199 -10.75 -4.35 24.48
N ASN A 200 -10.08 -4.31 25.65
CA ASN A 200 -9.87 -3.07 26.39
C ASN A 200 -8.87 -2.16 25.66
N ILE A 201 -7.85 -2.74 25.01
CA ILE A 201 -6.89 -2.00 24.20
C ILE A 201 -7.60 -1.42 22.97
N VAL A 202 -8.39 -2.22 22.27
CA VAL A 202 -9.18 -1.79 21.12
C VAL A 202 -10.15 -0.68 21.51
N LYS A 203 -10.86 -0.85 22.63
CA LYS A 203 -11.77 0.16 23.17
C LYS A 203 -11.05 1.46 23.50
N GLY A 204 -9.89 1.39 24.17
CA GLY A 204 -9.09 2.58 24.49
C GLY A 204 -8.67 3.34 23.23
N TRP A 205 -8.32 2.64 22.14
CA TRP A 205 -7.99 3.27 20.87
C TRP A 205 -9.21 3.88 20.19
N THR A 206 -10.33 3.15 20.10
CA THR A 206 -11.55 3.65 19.49
C THR A 206 -12.14 4.84 20.25
N ASP A 207 -12.04 4.87 21.58
CA ASP A 207 -12.46 6.00 22.39
C ASP A 207 -11.62 7.26 22.13
N SER A 208 -10.36 7.10 21.74
CA SER A 208 -9.47 8.22 21.37
C SER A 208 -9.70 8.74 19.94
N ILE A 209 -10.33 7.96 19.07
CA ILE A 209 -10.63 8.35 17.69
C ILE A 209 -11.87 9.27 17.70
N PRO A 210 -11.83 10.47 17.09
CA PRO A 210 -13.01 11.37 17.02
C PRO A 210 -14.26 10.71 16.41
N LEU A 211 -14.11 9.90 15.35
CA LEU A 211 -15.24 9.16 14.74
C LEU A 211 -15.70 7.93 15.54
N LYS A 212 -15.10 7.66 16.72
CA LYS A 212 -15.52 6.64 17.69
C LYS A 212 -15.62 5.21 17.12
N ARG A 213 -14.83 4.91 16.10
CA ARG A 213 -14.69 3.56 15.53
C ARG A 213 -13.31 3.35 14.95
N GLY A 214 -12.87 2.11 14.82
CA GLY A 214 -11.79 1.74 13.92
C GLY A 214 -12.17 2.00 12.47
N GLY A 215 -11.20 2.21 11.60
CA GLY A 215 -11.40 2.20 10.17
C GLY A 215 -11.48 0.75 9.66
N THR A 216 -12.08 0.55 8.51
CA THR A 216 -12.12 -0.73 7.81
C THR A 216 -11.12 -0.76 6.64
N PRO A 217 -10.74 -1.93 6.12
CA PRO A 217 -10.00 -2.01 4.87
C PRO A 217 -10.66 -1.27 3.71
N GLU A 218 -11.99 -1.19 3.68
CA GLU A 218 -12.75 -0.47 2.67
C GLU A 218 -12.60 1.06 2.81
N ASP A 219 -12.53 1.61 4.03
CA ASP A 219 -12.25 3.04 4.24
C ASP A 219 -10.91 3.44 3.58
N ILE A 220 -9.88 2.59 3.72
CA ILE A 220 -8.58 2.79 3.07
C ILE A 220 -8.67 2.59 1.56
N ALA A 221 -9.37 1.55 1.12
CA ALA A 221 -9.52 1.23 -0.30
C ALA A 221 -10.21 2.36 -1.07
N ASN A 222 -11.24 2.98 -0.52
CA ASN A 222 -11.95 4.11 -1.13
C ASN A 222 -11.02 5.33 -1.33
N ALA A 223 -10.20 5.66 -0.33
CA ALA A 223 -9.19 6.70 -0.45
C ALA A 223 -8.12 6.34 -1.51
N THR A 224 -7.76 5.04 -1.60
CA THR A 224 -6.81 4.55 -2.59
C THR A 224 -7.38 4.62 -4.01
N VAL A 225 -8.67 4.27 -4.22
CA VAL A 225 -9.37 4.45 -5.51
C VAL A 225 -9.36 5.92 -5.94
N PHE A 226 -9.67 6.85 -5.01
CA PHE A 226 -9.61 8.28 -5.31
C PHE A 226 -8.22 8.69 -5.82
N LEU A 227 -7.14 8.31 -5.12
CA LEU A 227 -5.78 8.64 -5.52
C LEU A 227 -5.32 7.91 -6.80
N ALA A 228 -5.88 6.73 -7.10
CA ALA A 228 -5.58 5.98 -8.33
C ALA A 228 -6.31 6.53 -9.56
N SER A 229 -7.44 7.20 -9.37
CA SER A 229 -8.32 7.67 -10.44
C SER A 229 -7.98 9.09 -10.92
N ASP A 230 -8.63 9.49 -12.01
CA ASP A 230 -8.50 10.83 -12.57
C ASP A 230 -9.15 11.93 -11.70
N MET A 231 -9.96 11.53 -10.68
CA MET A 231 -10.50 12.47 -9.68
C MET A 231 -9.40 13.19 -8.90
N SER A 232 -8.20 12.63 -8.83
CA SER A 232 -7.02 13.20 -8.16
C SER A 232 -5.94 13.64 -9.14
N ALA A 233 -6.29 13.96 -10.39
CA ALA A 233 -5.34 14.29 -11.46
C ALA A 233 -4.39 15.45 -11.11
N TYR A 234 -4.81 16.38 -10.23
CA TYR A 234 -4.00 17.51 -9.79
C TYR A 234 -3.46 17.35 -8.36
N ILE A 235 -3.40 16.09 -7.84
CA ILE A 235 -2.92 15.79 -6.49
C ILE A 235 -1.66 14.92 -6.61
N SER A 236 -0.49 15.47 -6.20
CA SER A 236 0.79 14.76 -6.14
C SER A 236 1.61 15.27 -4.96
N GLY A 237 2.41 14.40 -4.34
CA GLY A 237 3.24 14.70 -3.19
C GLY A 237 2.48 14.85 -1.85
N GLN A 238 1.20 14.47 -1.81
CA GLN A 238 0.36 14.66 -0.64
C GLN A 238 0.34 13.45 0.29
N VAL A 239 0.10 13.71 1.57
CA VAL A 239 -0.14 12.69 2.61
C VAL A 239 -1.61 12.79 3.02
N LEU A 240 -2.39 11.76 2.68
CA LEU A 240 -3.79 11.68 3.04
C LEU A 240 -3.94 10.82 4.31
N ASN A 241 -4.25 11.46 5.43
CA ASN A 241 -4.56 10.75 6.66
C ASN A 241 -5.96 10.15 6.58
N VAL A 242 -6.07 8.81 6.69
CA VAL A 242 -7.35 8.09 6.75
C VAL A 242 -7.43 7.44 8.11
N CYS A 243 -7.83 8.22 9.12
CA CYS A 243 -7.60 7.89 10.53
C CYS A 243 -8.77 8.26 11.48
N GLY A 244 -9.94 8.62 10.93
CA GLY A 244 -11.10 9.00 11.74
C GLY A 244 -10.89 10.26 12.60
N GLY A 245 -9.94 11.15 12.21
CA GLY A 245 -9.58 12.34 12.97
C GLY A 245 -8.52 12.12 14.06
N MET A 246 -7.88 10.94 14.12
CA MET A 246 -6.81 10.65 15.09
C MET A 246 -5.60 11.58 14.95
N LEU A 247 -5.39 12.12 13.76
CA LEU A 247 -4.41 13.15 13.41
C LEU A 247 -5.12 14.33 12.76
N THR A 248 -5.22 15.42 13.51
CA THR A 248 -5.70 16.72 13.05
C THR A 248 -4.68 17.78 13.35
#